data_2e7c62c82ac480059b66b11be2a1cb02
#
_entry.id   2e7c62c82ac480059b66b11be2a1cb02
#
_cell.length_a   1.000
_cell.length_b   1.000
_cell.length_c   1.000
_cell.angle_alpha   90.00
_cell.angle_beta   90.00
_cell.angle_gamma   90.00
#
_symmetry.space_group_name_H-M   'P 1'
#
loop_
_entity.id
_entity.type
_entity.pdbx_description
1 polymer ?
#
loop_
_entity_poly.entity_id
_entity_poly.type
_entity_poly.pdbx_seq_one_letter_code
_entity_poly.pdbx_strand_id
1 'polypeptide(L)'
;MKTSLSIAIVISLALPLSAAFENWTNKEGKAAQLELLEVIGEAAAKEGVFKMRNGRKVNIKQADLAEADAKRIDDWKPAAPEVPAAEPSVFDEILDGNLVILEGKKFVKHELTAKPTKYYVFYYTASWCPPCQAFTPSLVDFYEKNKNESFELVLITSDDSEDDMEGYAKDKKMPWPQLKQSKAGSFKKSFNHGVSGIPAVIVCDLEGKIVSANGRNLAELEKLVK
;
A
#
# COMPACT_ATOMS: atom_id res chain seq x y z
N MET A 1 11.01 26.29 50.24
CA MET A 1 9.85 25.52 49.77
C MET A 1 9.84 25.58 48.25
N LYS A 2 10.20 24.45 47.56
CA LYS A 2 10.22 24.33 46.11
C LYS A 2 9.03 23.45 45.73
N THR A 3 7.99 24.06 45.18
CA THR A 3 6.82 23.36 44.67
C THR A 3 7.14 22.80 43.28
N SER A 4 7.21 21.48 43.17
CA SER A 4 7.40 20.75 41.91
C SER A 4 6.02 20.63 41.24
N LEU A 5 5.90 21.21 40.05
CA LEU A 5 4.69 21.13 39.23
C LEU A 5 4.83 19.93 38.30
N SER A 6 4.13 18.81 38.61
CA SER A 6 4.08 17.63 37.77
C SER A 6 3.06 17.88 36.66
N ILE A 7 3.56 17.97 35.43
CA ILE A 7 2.73 18.01 34.22
C ILE A 7 2.41 16.55 33.84
N ALA A 8 1.16 16.14 34.03
CA ALA A 8 0.65 14.89 33.52
C ALA A 8 0.39 15.02 32.02
N ILE A 9 1.23 14.36 31.20
CA ILE A 9 1.00 14.25 29.77
C ILE A 9 -0.09 13.18 29.58
N VAL A 10 -1.29 13.61 29.24
CA VAL A 10 -2.37 12.72 28.79
C VAL A 10 -2.05 12.34 27.34
N ILE A 11 -1.47 11.17 27.15
CA ILE A 11 -1.33 10.55 25.83
C ILE A 11 -2.72 10.03 25.46
N SER A 12 -3.44 10.80 24.65
CA SER A 12 -4.66 10.32 23.99
C SER A 12 -4.26 9.27 22.94
N LEU A 13 -4.34 7.98 23.29
CA LEU A 13 -4.32 6.92 22.32
C LEU A 13 -5.60 7.05 21.47
N ALA A 14 -5.47 7.58 20.27
CA ALA A 14 -6.48 7.38 19.24
C ALA A 14 -6.45 5.90 18.83
N LEU A 15 -7.36 5.12 19.42
CA LEU A 15 -7.62 3.76 18.95
C LEU A 15 -8.12 3.85 17.50
N PRO A 16 -7.67 2.97 16.59
CA PRO A 16 -8.25 2.90 15.25
C PRO A 16 -9.74 2.61 15.41
N LEU A 17 -10.56 3.37 14.68
CA LEU A 17 -12.01 3.15 14.63
C LEU A 17 -12.23 1.85 13.85
N SER A 18 -12.13 0.73 14.55
CA SER A 18 -12.54 -0.58 14.04
C SER A 18 -14.00 -0.48 13.61
N ALA A 19 -14.34 -1.02 12.45
CA ALA A 19 -15.70 -1.21 11.98
C ALA A 19 -16.49 -2.03 13.02
N ALA A 20 -17.12 -1.31 13.95
CA ALA A 20 -17.82 -1.91 15.08
C ALA A 20 -19.33 -1.63 14.97
N PHE A 21 -20.12 -2.59 15.40
CA PHE A 21 -21.55 -2.36 15.57
C PHE A 21 -21.78 -1.36 16.71
N GLU A 22 -22.31 -0.20 16.37
CA GLU A 22 -22.62 0.88 17.29
C GLU A 22 -24.11 1.14 17.37
N ASN A 23 -24.55 1.80 18.45
CA ASN A 23 -25.93 2.20 18.58
C ASN A 23 -26.18 3.45 17.71
N TRP A 24 -27.17 3.35 16.83
CA TRP A 24 -27.69 4.43 16.01
C TRP A 24 -29.16 4.65 16.35
N THR A 25 -29.52 5.89 16.61
CA THR A 25 -30.86 6.27 17.08
C THR A 25 -31.57 7.09 16.01
N ASN A 26 -32.80 6.77 15.72
CA ASN A 26 -33.64 7.57 14.82
C ASN A 26 -34.31 8.75 15.55
N LYS A 27 -34.98 9.62 14.82
CA LYS A 27 -35.71 10.78 15.39
C LYS A 27 -36.83 10.41 16.36
N GLU A 28 -37.33 9.18 16.30
CA GLU A 28 -38.36 8.65 17.20
C GLU A 28 -37.78 8.06 18.48
N GLY A 29 -36.47 8.11 18.66
CA GLY A 29 -35.76 7.56 19.81
C GLY A 29 -35.52 6.06 19.78
N LYS A 30 -35.80 5.37 18.64
CA LYS A 30 -35.51 3.94 18.49
C LYS A 30 -34.03 3.76 18.14
N ALA A 31 -33.33 2.95 18.93
CA ALA A 31 -31.94 2.58 18.70
C ALA A 31 -31.81 1.21 18.03
N ALA A 32 -30.82 1.08 17.15
CA ALA A 32 -30.41 -0.18 16.52
C ALA A 32 -28.88 -0.29 16.50
N GLN A 33 -28.38 -1.52 16.64
CA GLN A 33 -26.94 -1.78 16.49
C GLN A 33 -26.61 -1.99 15.02
N LEU A 34 -25.90 -1.04 14.44
CA LEU A 34 -25.55 -0.99 13.04
C LEU A 34 -24.06 -0.66 12.88
N GLU A 35 -23.46 -1.19 11.83
CA GLU A 35 -22.11 -0.85 11.38
C GLU A 35 -22.24 0.07 10.16
N LEU A 36 -21.75 1.32 10.26
CA LEU A 36 -21.74 2.26 9.13
C LEU A 36 -20.63 1.88 8.16
N LEU A 37 -20.99 1.50 6.95
CA LEU A 37 -20.05 1.05 5.91
C LEU A 37 -19.64 2.18 4.97
N GLU A 38 -20.59 3.06 4.64
CA GLU A 38 -20.42 4.09 3.60
C GLU A 38 -21.41 5.22 3.81
N VAL A 39 -21.05 6.41 3.37
CA VAL A 39 -21.94 7.56 3.27
C VAL A 39 -22.07 7.93 1.79
N ILE A 40 -23.31 7.95 1.28
CA ILE A 40 -23.64 8.29 -0.10
C ILE A 40 -24.49 9.54 -0.16
N GLY A 41 -24.51 10.21 -1.32
CA GLY A 41 -25.27 11.45 -1.54
C GLY A 41 -24.55 12.69 -1.00
N GLU A 42 -25.12 13.85 -1.32
CA GLU A 42 -24.57 15.17 -0.94
C GLU A 42 -25.62 16.02 -0.23
N ALA A 43 -25.15 16.93 0.62
CA ALA A 43 -25.98 17.89 1.35
C ALA A 43 -27.20 17.23 2.04
N ALA A 44 -28.41 17.69 1.77
CA ALA A 44 -29.64 17.20 2.40
C ALA A 44 -30.06 15.76 1.96
N ALA A 45 -29.42 15.20 0.93
CA ALA A 45 -29.69 13.85 0.43
C ALA A 45 -28.68 12.81 0.92
N LYS A 46 -27.88 13.10 1.96
CA LYS A 46 -26.94 12.14 2.53
C LYS A 46 -27.65 10.95 3.15
N GLU A 47 -27.13 9.76 2.88
CA GLU A 47 -27.58 8.50 3.45
C GLU A 47 -26.39 7.71 3.97
N GLY A 48 -26.51 7.09 5.13
CA GLY A 48 -25.60 6.07 5.61
C GLY A 48 -26.00 4.70 5.08
N VAL A 49 -25.05 3.96 4.52
CA VAL A 49 -25.19 2.55 4.18
C VAL A 49 -24.74 1.73 5.39
N PHE A 50 -25.68 1.06 6.04
CA PHE A 50 -25.41 0.34 7.27
C PHE A 50 -25.52 -1.17 7.08
N LYS A 51 -24.73 -1.94 7.82
CA LYS A 51 -24.85 -3.38 7.95
C LYS A 51 -25.51 -3.74 9.27
N MET A 52 -26.49 -4.59 9.23
CA MET A 52 -27.15 -5.17 10.38
C MET A 52 -26.39 -6.40 10.88
N ARG A 53 -26.58 -6.83 12.15
CA ARG A 53 -25.95 -8.04 12.70
C ARG A 53 -26.27 -9.32 11.91
N ASN A 54 -27.36 -9.38 11.18
CA ASN A 54 -27.72 -10.50 10.30
C ASN A 54 -27.08 -10.42 8.90
N GLY A 55 -26.16 -9.48 8.68
CA GLY A 55 -25.44 -9.28 7.42
C GLY A 55 -26.20 -8.45 6.35
N ARG A 56 -27.49 -8.14 6.56
CA ARG A 56 -28.25 -7.31 5.61
C ARG A 56 -27.75 -5.86 5.61
N LYS A 57 -27.72 -5.25 4.43
CA LYS A 57 -27.45 -3.82 4.28
C LYS A 57 -28.76 -3.05 4.23
N VAL A 58 -28.78 -1.87 4.83
CA VAL A 58 -29.89 -0.92 4.84
C VAL A 58 -29.35 0.50 4.63
N ASN A 59 -30.07 1.30 3.87
CA ASN A 59 -29.77 2.72 3.73
C ASN A 59 -30.67 3.50 4.68
N ILE A 60 -30.10 4.43 5.43
CA ILE A 60 -30.83 5.32 6.35
C ILE A 60 -30.46 6.75 5.99
N LYS A 61 -31.47 7.56 5.72
CA LYS A 61 -31.25 8.98 5.44
C LYS A 61 -30.74 9.68 6.70
N GLN A 62 -29.74 10.54 6.54
CA GLN A 62 -29.23 11.36 7.63
C GLN A 62 -30.37 12.12 8.32
N ALA A 63 -31.33 12.61 7.53
CA ALA A 63 -32.51 13.33 8.03
C ALA A 63 -33.43 12.50 8.94
N ASP A 64 -33.33 11.17 8.96
CA ASP A 64 -34.16 10.29 9.80
C ASP A 64 -33.45 9.90 11.11
N LEU A 65 -32.17 10.27 11.28
CA LEU A 65 -31.39 10.02 12.47
C LEU A 65 -31.61 11.13 13.52
N ALA A 66 -31.40 10.78 14.79
CA ALA A 66 -31.29 11.76 15.87
C ALA A 66 -30.10 12.72 15.58
N GLU A 67 -30.19 13.95 16.08
CA GLU A 67 -29.20 15.01 15.76
C GLU A 67 -27.73 14.59 16.01
N ALA A 68 -27.47 13.93 17.13
CA ALA A 68 -26.13 13.42 17.46
C ALA A 68 -25.62 12.38 16.43
N ASP A 69 -26.50 11.49 15.96
CA ASP A 69 -26.16 10.45 15.00
C ASP A 69 -26.12 10.99 13.56
N ALA A 70 -26.95 11.98 13.24
CA ALA A 70 -26.88 12.70 11.97
C ALA A 70 -25.52 13.40 11.80
N LYS A 71 -25.00 14.00 12.87
CA LYS A 71 -23.65 14.59 12.85
C LYS A 71 -22.55 13.57 12.61
N ARG A 72 -22.69 12.34 13.13
CA ARG A 72 -21.72 11.27 12.89
C ARG A 72 -21.62 10.89 11.41
N ILE A 73 -22.72 11.05 10.64
CA ILE A 73 -22.70 10.88 9.18
C ILE A 73 -21.84 11.98 8.52
N ASP A 74 -21.89 13.22 9.03
CA ASP A 74 -21.08 14.31 8.49
C ASP A 74 -19.59 14.16 8.83
N ASP A 75 -19.29 13.67 10.01
CA ASP A 75 -17.94 13.47 10.50
C ASP A 75 -17.32 12.14 10.00
N TRP A 76 -18.12 11.30 9.35
CA TRP A 76 -17.66 9.99 8.88
C TRP A 76 -16.60 10.13 7.77
N LYS A 77 -15.54 9.40 7.94
CA LYS A 77 -14.50 9.22 6.93
C LYS A 77 -14.45 7.74 6.58
N PRO A 78 -14.32 7.38 5.29
CA PRO A 78 -14.10 5.99 4.94
C PRO A 78 -12.98 5.45 5.83
N ALA A 79 -13.22 4.35 6.51
CA ALA A 79 -12.10 3.60 7.08
C ALA A 79 -11.13 3.35 5.92
N ALA A 80 -9.87 3.72 6.11
CA ALA A 80 -8.86 3.23 5.18
C ALA A 80 -9.12 1.72 5.03
N PRO A 81 -9.14 1.18 3.81
CA PRO A 81 -9.36 -0.24 3.63
C PRO A 81 -8.45 -0.95 4.63
N GLU A 82 -9.01 -1.81 5.49
CA GLU A 82 -8.20 -2.71 6.31
C GLU A 82 -7.43 -3.57 5.31
N VAL A 83 -6.26 -3.08 4.94
CA VAL A 83 -5.28 -3.93 4.27
C VAL A 83 -4.99 -5.02 5.29
N PRO A 84 -5.29 -6.30 5.00
CA PRO A 84 -4.92 -7.38 5.89
C PRO A 84 -3.49 -7.13 6.32
N ALA A 85 -3.20 -7.17 7.61
CA ALA A 85 -1.83 -6.98 8.08
C ALA A 85 -0.99 -7.97 7.28
N ALA A 86 -0.16 -7.45 6.37
CA ALA A 86 0.62 -8.31 5.50
C ALA A 86 1.48 -9.19 6.39
N GLU A 87 1.52 -10.48 6.08
CA GLU A 87 2.42 -11.41 6.76
C GLU A 87 3.84 -10.86 6.67
N PRO A 88 4.64 -10.95 7.75
CA PRO A 88 6.02 -10.51 7.72
C PRO A 88 6.77 -11.19 6.58
N SER A 89 7.54 -10.43 5.83
CA SER A 89 8.37 -10.97 4.76
C SER A 89 9.84 -11.01 5.15
N VAL A 90 10.57 -12.01 4.65
CA VAL A 90 12.02 -12.10 4.82
C VAL A 90 12.78 -10.92 4.20
N PHE A 91 12.12 -10.15 3.32
CA PHE A 91 12.68 -8.98 2.68
C PHE A 91 12.57 -7.70 3.53
N ASP A 92 11.70 -7.70 4.55
CA ASP A 92 11.37 -6.51 5.33
C ASP A 92 12.61 -5.88 5.96
N GLU A 93 13.51 -6.67 6.53
CA GLU A 93 14.73 -6.17 7.18
C GLU A 93 15.57 -5.28 6.26
N ILE A 94 15.62 -5.61 4.97
CA ILE A 94 16.44 -4.87 4.02
C ILE A 94 15.65 -3.80 3.24
N LEU A 95 14.35 -3.98 3.07
CA LEU A 95 13.50 -3.03 2.32
C LEU A 95 13.02 -1.89 3.21
N ASP A 96 12.62 -2.15 4.48
CA ASP A 96 12.06 -1.13 5.36
C ASP A 96 13.07 0.00 5.63
N GLY A 97 12.63 1.23 5.36
CA GLY A 97 13.45 2.43 5.49
C GLY A 97 14.53 2.62 4.41
N ASN A 98 14.67 1.67 3.47
CA ASN A 98 15.67 1.69 2.41
C ASN A 98 15.09 1.83 1.00
N LEU A 99 13.80 2.10 0.89
CA LEU A 99 13.16 2.35 -0.40
C LEU A 99 13.12 3.85 -0.71
N VAL A 100 13.15 4.13 -2.01
CA VAL A 100 12.89 5.44 -2.60
C VAL A 100 11.87 5.29 -3.72
N ILE A 101 11.14 6.35 -4.00
CA ILE A 101 10.22 6.41 -5.14
C ILE A 101 10.40 7.74 -5.87
N LEU A 102 10.09 7.76 -7.17
CA LEU A 102 10.15 8.97 -7.95
C LEU A 102 8.91 9.84 -7.68
N GLU A 103 9.12 11.01 -7.10
CA GLU A 103 8.10 12.06 -7.01
C GLU A 103 8.52 13.27 -7.85
N GLY A 104 7.74 13.54 -8.90
CA GLY A 104 8.08 14.57 -9.87
C GLY A 104 9.39 14.26 -10.62
N LYS A 105 10.52 14.83 -10.16
CA LYS A 105 11.82 14.66 -10.83
C LYS A 105 12.92 14.16 -9.91
N LYS A 106 12.58 13.78 -8.66
CA LYS A 106 13.54 13.40 -7.63
C LYS A 106 13.09 12.17 -6.87
N PHE A 107 14.06 11.41 -6.37
CA PHE A 107 13.78 10.39 -5.40
C PHE A 107 13.44 11.00 -4.05
N VAL A 108 12.37 10.47 -3.45
CA VAL A 108 12.01 10.72 -2.06
C VAL A 108 12.03 9.41 -1.29
N LYS A 109 12.27 9.50 0.01
CA LYS A 109 12.15 8.33 0.89
C LYS A 109 10.75 7.74 0.76
N HIS A 110 10.67 6.44 0.60
CA HIS A 110 9.42 5.72 0.51
C HIS A 110 9.33 4.64 1.58
N GLU A 111 8.14 4.47 2.14
CA GLU A 111 7.82 3.36 3.03
C GLU A 111 6.57 2.68 2.49
N LEU A 112 6.60 1.36 2.41
CA LEU A 112 5.42 0.60 2.00
C LEU A 112 4.38 0.68 3.12
N THR A 113 3.41 1.56 2.95
CA THR A 113 2.27 1.70 3.87
C THR A 113 1.37 0.48 3.86
N ALA A 114 1.34 -0.22 2.72
CA ALA A 114 0.71 -1.53 2.55
C ALA A 114 1.73 -2.46 1.88
N LYS A 115 2.14 -3.50 2.60
CA LYS A 115 3.01 -4.55 2.06
C LYS A 115 2.19 -5.50 1.18
N PRO A 116 2.81 -6.14 0.17
CA PRO A 116 2.09 -7.09 -0.66
C PRO A 116 1.62 -8.29 0.17
N THR A 117 0.47 -8.86 -0.21
CA THR A 117 -0.12 -10.01 0.49
C THR A 117 0.40 -11.36 0.01
N LYS A 118 1.08 -11.41 -1.16
CA LYS A 118 1.56 -12.66 -1.75
C LYS A 118 2.98 -12.61 -2.29
N TYR A 119 3.34 -11.58 -3.07
CA TYR A 119 4.56 -11.61 -3.84
C TYR A 119 5.33 -10.30 -3.81
N TYR A 120 6.65 -10.40 -3.77
CA TYR A 120 7.55 -9.35 -4.24
C TYR A 120 8.03 -9.70 -5.66
N VAL A 121 7.97 -8.70 -6.56
CA VAL A 121 8.50 -8.78 -7.92
C VAL A 121 9.77 -7.94 -7.99
N PHE A 122 10.91 -8.58 -8.08
CA PHE A 122 12.21 -7.87 -8.13
C PHE A 122 12.66 -7.66 -9.55
N TYR A 123 12.79 -6.41 -9.97
CA TYR A 123 13.28 -6.02 -11.28
C TYR A 123 14.75 -5.63 -11.22
N TYR A 124 15.61 -6.51 -11.73
CA TYR A 124 17.05 -6.29 -11.86
C TYR A 124 17.36 -5.58 -13.16
N THR A 125 17.98 -4.39 -13.10
CA THR A 125 18.18 -3.51 -14.24
C THR A 125 19.32 -2.52 -14.01
N ALA A 126 19.66 -1.75 -15.06
CA ALA A 126 20.56 -0.61 -14.98
C ALA A 126 20.31 0.38 -16.12
N SER A 127 20.66 1.64 -15.92
CA SER A 127 20.52 2.73 -16.89
C SER A 127 21.36 2.51 -18.16
N TRP A 128 22.54 1.96 -18.01
CA TRP A 128 23.49 1.69 -19.09
C TRP A 128 23.20 0.42 -19.90
N CYS A 129 22.14 -0.33 -19.56
CA CYS A 129 21.79 -1.61 -20.18
C CYS A 129 20.76 -1.42 -21.32
N PRO A 130 21.13 -1.49 -22.61
CA PRO A 130 20.21 -1.26 -23.71
C PRO A 130 18.98 -2.19 -23.73
N PRO A 131 19.10 -3.51 -23.51
CA PRO A 131 17.92 -4.37 -23.45
C PRO A 131 17.03 -4.07 -22.23
N CYS A 132 17.58 -3.53 -21.12
CA CYS A 132 16.79 -3.07 -20.00
C CYS A 132 15.96 -1.85 -20.37
N GLN A 133 16.59 -0.86 -21.03
CA GLN A 133 15.89 0.34 -21.50
C GLN A 133 14.76 0.04 -22.48
N ALA A 134 14.93 -0.99 -23.32
CA ALA A 134 13.90 -1.44 -24.25
C ALA A 134 12.74 -2.18 -23.54
N PHE A 135 13.01 -2.92 -22.46
CA PHE A 135 12.01 -3.70 -21.73
C PHE A 135 11.20 -2.86 -20.74
N THR A 136 11.83 -1.89 -20.07
CA THR A 136 11.22 -1.11 -18.99
C THR A 136 9.86 -0.49 -19.33
N PRO A 137 9.63 0.14 -20.51
CA PRO A 137 8.33 0.70 -20.82
C PRO A 137 7.19 -0.32 -20.75
N SER A 138 7.39 -1.51 -21.29
CA SER A 138 6.38 -2.58 -21.22
C SER A 138 6.11 -3.05 -19.78
N LEU A 139 7.13 -3.01 -18.91
CA LEU A 139 6.96 -3.33 -17.49
C LEU A 139 6.23 -2.20 -16.75
N VAL A 140 6.43 -0.93 -17.13
CA VAL A 140 5.65 0.22 -16.61
C VAL A 140 4.18 0.04 -16.94
N ASP A 141 3.85 -0.19 -18.22
CA ASP A 141 2.47 -0.43 -18.68
C ASP A 141 1.83 -1.61 -17.94
N PHE A 142 2.61 -2.68 -17.74
CA PHE A 142 2.18 -3.85 -16.99
C PHE A 142 1.83 -3.49 -15.53
N TYR A 143 2.72 -2.79 -14.84
CA TYR A 143 2.54 -2.44 -13.44
C TYR A 143 1.34 -1.52 -13.25
N GLU A 144 1.21 -0.47 -14.06
CA GLU A 144 0.07 0.45 -13.99
C GLU A 144 -1.26 -0.25 -14.19
N LYS A 145 -1.31 -1.22 -15.12
CA LYS A 145 -2.53 -1.98 -15.43
C LYS A 145 -2.89 -3.02 -14.36
N ASN A 146 -1.90 -3.63 -13.71
CA ASN A 146 -2.10 -4.83 -12.88
C ASN A 146 -1.82 -4.59 -11.39
N LYS A 147 -1.37 -3.38 -10.99
CA LYS A 147 -1.10 -3.07 -9.58
C LYS A 147 -2.30 -3.39 -8.71
N ASN A 148 -2.08 -4.21 -7.69
CA ASN A 148 -3.07 -4.61 -6.70
C ASN A 148 -2.37 -5.01 -5.39
N GLU A 149 -3.11 -5.39 -4.38
CA GLU A 149 -2.60 -5.74 -3.05
C GLU A 149 -1.80 -7.05 -3.00
N SER A 150 -1.87 -7.88 -4.06
CA SER A 150 -1.20 -9.19 -4.05
C SER A 150 0.31 -9.08 -4.27
N PHE A 151 0.79 -8.03 -4.93
CA PHE A 151 2.22 -7.89 -5.23
C PHE A 151 2.72 -6.45 -5.15
N GLU A 152 4.02 -6.33 -4.88
CA GLU A 152 4.76 -5.08 -5.07
C GLU A 152 6.00 -5.32 -5.93
N LEU A 153 6.28 -4.39 -6.85
CA LEU A 153 7.46 -4.43 -7.69
C LEU A 153 8.55 -3.52 -7.07
N VAL A 154 9.73 -4.08 -6.85
CA VAL A 154 10.87 -3.36 -6.32
C VAL A 154 12.04 -3.43 -7.31
N LEU A 155 12.57 -2.28 -7.72
CA LEU A 155 13.76 -2.24 -8.55
C LEU A 155 15.03 -2.50 -7.75
N ILE A 156 15.90 -3.38 -8.28
CA ILE A 156 17.23 -3.67 -7.77
C ILE A 156 18.25 -3.24 -8.82
N THR A 157 18.88 -2.10 -8.59
CA THR A 157 19.79 -1.52 -9.58
C THR A 157 21.13 -2.24 -9.67
N SER A 158 21.74 -2.15 -10.86
CA SER A 158 23.15 -2.42 -11.11
C SER A 158 23.88 -1.16 -11.60
N ASP A 159 23.30 0.01 -11.40
CA ASP A 159 23.97 1.29 -11.61
C ASP A 159 25.05 1.50 -10.52
N ASP A 160 26.08 2.27 -10.86
CA ASP A 160 27.18 2.58 -9.95
C ASP A 160 26.83 3.73 -8.99
N SER A 161 25.81 4.53 -9.31
CA SER A 161 25.37 5.66 -8.49
C SER A 161 23.87 5.75 -8.34
N GLU A 162 23.41 6.44 -7.28
CA GLU A 162 21.99 6.75 -7.07
C GLU A 162 21.48 7.77 -8.10
N ASP A 163 22.35 8.69 -8.57
CA ASP A 163 21.99 9.68 -9.60
C ASP A 163 21.70 9.00 -10.95
N ASP A 164 22.46 7.99 -11.36
CA ASP A 164 22.21 7.22 -12.57
C ASP A 164 20.89 6.45 -12.47
N MET A 165 20.63 5.82 -11.32
CA MET A 165 19.38 5.13 -11.03
C MET A 165 18.18 6.10 -11.05
N GLU A 166 18.30 7.28 -10.41
CA GLU A 166 17.27 8.32 -10.42
C GLU A 166 17.01 8.84 -11.85
N GLY A 167 18.07 9.11 -12.60
CA GLY A 167 17.99 9.55 -14.00
C GLY A 167 17.23 8.54 -14.86
N TYR A 168 17.52 7.25 -14.68
CA TYR A 168 16.86 6.18 -15.39
C TYR A 168 15.39 6.03 -14.99
N ALA A 169 15.09 6.08 -13.70
CA ALA A 169 13.71 6.04 -13.21
C ALA A 169 12.87 7.18 -13.79
N LYS A 170 13.45 8.38 -13.85
CA LYS A 170 12.82 9.57 -14.42
C LYS A 170 12.60 9.44 -15.93
N ASP A 171 13.62 9.00 -16.69
CA ASP A 171 13.53 8.81 -18.13
C ASP A 171 12.42 7.83 -18.51
N LYS A 172 12.31 6.73 -17.77
CA LYS A 172 11.32 5.67 -17.99
C LYS A 172 10.02 5.86 -17.23
N LYS A 173 9.89 6.91 -16.40
CA LYS A 173 8.71 7.19 -15.56
C LYS A 173 8.31 6.00 -14.69
N MET A 174 9.28 5.38 -14.04
CA MET A 174 9.05 4.17 -13.23
C MET A 174 8.18 4.49 -12.01
N PRO A 175 7.02 3.84 -11.85
CA PRO A 175 6.04 4.18 -10.81
C PRO A 175 6.22 3.38 -9.51
N TRP A 176 7.11 2.41 -9.47
CA TRP A 176 7.33 1.48 -8.35
C TRP A 176 8.46 1.92 -7.42
N PRO A 177 8.47 1.42 -6.17
CA PRO A 177 9.58 1.61 -5.25
C PRO A 177 10.89 1.04 -5.79
N GLN A 178 11.99 1.67 -5.39
CA GLN A 178 13.33 1.26 -5.77
C GLN A 178 14.19 1.11 -4.51
N LEU A 179 14.92 0.02 -4.40
CA LEU A 179 15.88 -0.14 -3.31
C LEU A 179 17.04 0.83 -3.53
N LYS A 180 17.41 1.61 -2.51
CA LYS A 180 18.56 2.53 -2.57
C LYS A 180 19.77 1.83 -3.17
N GLN A 181 20.50 2.53 -4.05
CA GLN A 181 21.66 1.99 -4.73
C GLN A 181 22.68 1.40 -3.72
N SER A 182 22.91 2.09 -2.62
CA SER A 182 23.80 1.67 -1.54
C SER A 182 23.41 0.33 -0.87
N LYS A 183 22.18 -0.13 -1.04
CA LYS A 183 21.66 -1.39 -0.48
C LYS A 183 21.55 -2.52 -1.52
N ALA A 184 21.64 -2.21 -2.81
CA ALA A 184 21.50 -3.19 -3.88
C ALA A 184 22.52 -4.33 -3.80
N GLY A 185 23.77 -4.01 -3.46
CA GLY A 185 24.83 -5.02 -3.29
C GLY A 185 24.55 -5.98 -2.13
N SER A 186 24.13 -5.45 -0.98
CA SER A 186 23.74 -6.27 0.19
C SER A 186 22.53 -7.14 -0.12
N PHE A 187 21.51 -6.59 -0.79
CA PHE A 187 20.35 -7.35 -1.21
C PHE A 187 20.72 -8.54 -2.10
N LYS A 188 21.50 -8.30 -3.15
CA LYS A 188 21.97 -9.36 -4.08
C LYS A 188 22.77 -10.45 -3.38
N LYS A 189 23.50 -10.09 -2.31
CA LYS A 189 24.29 -11.03 -1.51
C LYS A 189 23.42 -11.85 -0.57
N SER A 190 22.42 -11.23 0.06
CA SER A 190 21.51 -11.90 1.02
C SER A 190 20.51 -12.80 0.32
N PHE A 191 20.00 -12.35 -0.84
CA PHE A 191 18.99 -13.06 -1.63
C PHE A 191 19.60 -13.47 -2.98
N ASN A 192 20.13 -14.70 -3.03
CA ASN A 192 20.68 -15.23 -4.28
C ASN A 192 19.56 -15.71 -5.20
N HIS A 193 19.02 -14.80 -6.02
CA HIS A 193 17.94 -15.10 -6.98
C HIS A 193 18.45 -15.74 -8.29
N GLY A 194 19.73 -16.11 -8.37
CA GLY A 194 20.31 -16.73 -9.55
C GLY A 194 20.37 -15.84 -10.79
N VAL A 195 20.34 -14.51 -10.60
CA VAL A 195 20.40 -13.55 -11.70
C VAL A 195 21.79 -13.51 -12.29
N SER A 196 21.96 -14.04 -13.51
CA SER A 196 23.22 -14.08 -14.28
C SER A 196 23.34 -12.93 -15.30
N GLY A 197 22.26 -12.16 -15.52
CA GLY A 197 22.23 -11.05 -16.47
C GLY A 197 21.00 -10.18 -16.30
N ILE A 198 21.03 -8.98 -16.86
CA ILE A 198 19.93 -8.01 -16.83
C ILE A 198 19.44 -7.71 -18.25
N PRO A 199 18.16 -7.40 -18.44
CA PRO A 199 17.10 -7.31 -17.42
C PRO A 199 16.67 -8.69 -16.91
N ALA A 200 16.35 -8.78 -15.61
CA ALA A 200 15.72 -9.96 -15.03
C ALA A 200 14.56 -9.55 -14.15
N VAL A 201 13.49 -10.34 -14.14
CA VAL A 201 12.32 -10.13 -13.28
C VAL A 201 12.09 -11.43 -12.51
N ILE A 202 12.26 -11.37 -11.20
CA ILE A 202 12.15 -12.51 -10.29
C ILE A 202 10.94 -12.30 -9.39
N VAL A 203 10.08 -13.29 -9.30
CA VAL A 203 8.92 -13.28 -8.40
C VAL A 203 9.21 -14.19 -7.22
N CYS A 204 9.11 -13.64 -6.02
CA CYS A 204 9.27 -14.38 -4.77
C CYS A 204 7.99 -14.31 -3.93
N ASP A 205 7.69 -15.38 -3.18
CA ASP A 205 6.74 -15.30 -2.09
C ASP A 205 7.33 -14.52 -0.88
N LEU A 206 6.55 -14.37 0.17
CA LEU A 206 6.96 -13.60 1.34
C LEU A 206 8.05 -14.30 2.17
N GLU A 207 8.19 -15.60 2.03
CA GLU A 207 9.23 -16.43 2.65
C GLU A 207 10.55 -16.42 1.86
N GLY A 208 10.59 -15.71 0.70
CA GLY A 208 11.79 -15.57 -0.13
C GLY A 208 11.99 -16.69 -1.15
N LYS A 209 11.06 -17.62 -1.30
CA LYS A 209 11.14 -18.66 -2.30
C LYS A 209 10.84 -18.08 -3.69
N ILE A 210 11.67 -18.39 -4.65
CA ILE A 210 11.44 -18.02 -6.05
C ILE A 210 10.25 -18.79 -6.59
N VAL A 211 9.18 -18.07 -6.94
CA VAL A 211 7.97 -18.59 -7.58
C VAL A 211 8.13 -18.57 -9.10
N SER A 212 8.78 -17.53 -9.64
CA SER A 212 9.12 -17.46 -11.06
C SER A 212 10.40 -16.66 -11.27
N ALA A 213 11.29 -17.20 -12.10
CA ALA A 213 12.46 -16.50 -12.62
C ALA A 213 12.25 -15.98 -14.06
N ASN A 214 11.05 -16.14 -14.61
CA ASN A 214 10.69 -15.76 -15.97
C ASN A 214 9.69 -14.59 -16.02
N GLY A 215 9.73 -13.70 -15.05
CA GLY A 215 8.80 -12.56 -14.97
C GLY A 215 8.91 -11.56 -16.13
N ARG A 216 9.91 -11.68 -16.99
CA ARG A 216 9.97 -10.96 -18.28
C ARG A 216 8.89 -11.38 -19.27
N ASN A 217 8.35 -12.58 -19.13
CA ASN A 217 7.12 -12.97 -19.82
C ASN A 217 5.92 -12.34 -19.10
N LEU A 218 5.55 -11.13 -19.50
CA LEU A 218 4.51 -10.33 -18.83
C LEU A 218 3.14 -11.02 -18.85
N ALA A 219 2.85 -11.88 -19.84
CA ALA A 219 1.59 -12.63 -19.88
C ALA A 219 1.55 -13.74 -18.80
N GLU A 220 2.68 -14.35 -18.47
CA GLU A 220 2.78 -15.29 -17.36
C GLU A 220 2.78 -14.56 -16.02
N LEU A 221 3.49 -13.42 -15.93
CA LEU A 221 3.50 -12.59 -14.74
C LEU A 221 2.07 -12.10 -14.40
N GLU A 222 1.29 -11.69 -15.40
CA GLU A 222 -0.10 -11.25 -15.21
C GLU A 222 -0.98 -12.37 -14.60
N LYS A 223 -0.80 -13.61 -15.03
CA LYS A 223 -1.55 -14.76 -14.46
C LYS A 223 -1.17 -15.06 -13.02
N LEU A 224 0.07 -14.76 -12.65
CA LEU A 224 0.59 -15.04 -11.31
C LEU A 224 0.11 -14.00 -10.28
N VAL A 225 0.04 -12.73 -10.68
CA VAL A 225 -0.26 -11.62 -9.75
C VAL A 225 -1.75 -11.25 -9.68
N LYS A 226 -2.58 -11.85 -10.49
CA LYS A 226 -4.05 -11.78 -10.41
C LYS A 226 -4.60 -12.80 -9.42
#